data_4daf43540734fe9db7a8dfd379bad014
#
_entry.id   4daf43540734fe9db7a8dfd379bad014
#
_cell.length_a   1.000
_cell.length_b   1.000
_cell.length_c   1.000
_cell.angle_alpha   90.00
_cell.angle_beta   90.00
_cell.angle_gamma   90.00
#
_symmetry.space_group_name_H-M   'P 1'
#
loop_
_entity.id
_entity.type
_entity.pdbx_description
1 polymer ?
#
loop_
_entity_poly.entity_id
_entity_poly.type
_entity_poly.pdbx_seq_one_letter_code
_entity_poly.pdbx_strand_id
1 'polypeptide(L)'
;WIIPEVYVCDEGIVVLTLGKIDPAEVRKHMTNGPATQEDLERMDAECPLNIHLRCAAKINGSDGMYCGGSGMAWMPPLPGEGNGYDDARWVLEHYGLDTGYAWIINRDNYLWPNGAKREVESLVMTITQRPVSLSGTHFRTPMSAKSVELVHPRTNQTYTLTIDELSKETADLRTVENMGMEFPNRYTQMTYRIHPELNPRQFRITDCAKPDHARPAKIKKKAGIEINGEAAAIGIIGGADGPTAIFMGRPSEKVNRLHMASSAMRFEYAEEIEWRIVFMEKLHEDIEVTLIK
;
A
#
# COMPACT_ATOMS: atom_id res chain seq x y z
N TRP A 1 -14.97 -1.48 -17.51
CA TRP A 1 -15.11 -0.17 -16.85
C TRP A 1 -16.08 0.70 -17.59
N ILE A 2 -16.84 1.51 -16.86
CA ILE A 2 -17.85 2.44 -17.38
C ILE A 2 -17.60 3.79 -16.70
N ILE A 3 -17.71 4.87 -17.48
CA ILE A 3 -17.84 6.24 -16.98
C ILE A 3 -19.24 6.70 -17.40
N PRO A 4 -20.25 6.54 -16.55
CA PRO A 4 -21.62 6.81 -16.94
C PRO A 4 -21.89 8.31 -17.10
N GLU A 5 -21.23 9.14 -16.29
CA GLU A 5 -21.49 10.56 -16.24
C GLU A 5 -20.32 11.36 -15.71
N VAL A 6 -20.21 12.60 -16.16
CA VAL A 6 -19.30 13.62 -15.64
C VAL A 6 -20.14 14.82 -15.19
N TYR A 7 -20.03 15.18 -13.93
CA TYR A 7 -20.75 16.34 -13.36
C TYR A 7 -19.88 17.58 -13.43
N VAL A 8 -20.43 18.64 -14.01
CA VAL A 8 -19.77 19.95 -14.08
C VAL A 8 -20.31 20.83 -12.97
N CYS A 9 -19.48 21.14 -11.99
CA CYS A 9 -19.81 21.93 -10.80
C CYS A 9 -19.16 23.32 -10.87
N ASP A 10 -19.52 24.19 -9.93
CA ASP A 10 -18.92 25.54 -9.87
C ASP A 10 -17.43 25.49 -9.53
N GLU A 11 -17.01 24.55 -8.68
CA GLU A 11 -15.62 24.43 -8.22
C GLU A 11 -14.75 23.52 -9.11
N GLY A 12 -15.37 22.71 -9.99
CA GLY A 12 -14.64 21.74 -10.80
C GLY A 12 -15.53 20.72 -11.50
N ILE A 13 -14.97 19.55 -11.73
CA ILE A 13 -15.70 18.39 -12.27
C ILE A 13 -15.65 17.21 -11.31
N VAL A 14 -16.69 16.40 -11.36
CA VAL A 14 -16.77 15.12 -10.66
C VAL A 14 -16.92 14.02 -11.70
N VAL A 15 -16.05 13.03 -11.65
CA VAL A 15 -16.07 11.88 -12.55
C VAL A 15 -16.43 10.64 -11.76
N LEU A 16 -17.46 9.93 -12.21
CA LEU A 16 -17.86 8.64 -11.67
C LEU A 16 -17.32 7.53 -12.55
N THR A 17 -16.60 6.57 -11.95
CA THR A 17 -16.11 5.38 -12.65
C THR A 17 -16.63 4.12 -11.97
N LEU A 18 -17.12 3.17 -12.78
CA LEU A 18 -17.65 1.90 -12.29
C LEU A 18 -16.94 0.73 -12.95
N GLY A 19 -16.44 -0.20 -12.13
CA GLY A 19 -15.80 -1.44 -12.58
C GLY A 19 -16.70 -2.64 -12.30
N LYS A 20 -17.08 -3.37 -13.34
CA LYS A 20 -17.88 -4.61 -13.26
C LYS A 20 -16.95 -5.81 -13.01
N ILE A 21 -17.27 -6.66 -12.06
CA ILE A 21 -16.48 -7.81 -11.66
C ILE A 21 -17.40 -9.02 -11.47
N ASP A 22 -16.90 -10.20 -11.83
CA ASP A 22 -17.58 -11.45 -11.51
C ASP A 22 -17.56 -11.68 -9.98
N PRO A 23 -18.72 -11.79 -9.31
CA PRO A 23 -18.77 -12.03 -7.88
C PRO A 23 -18.12 -13.35 -7.45
N ALA A 24 -18.04 -14.35 -8.32
CA ALA A 24 -17.37 -15.60 -8.03
C ALA A 24 -15.86 -15.40 -7.86
N GLU A 25 -15.25 -14.54 -8.67
CA GLU A 25 -13.82 -14.21 -8.53
C GLU A 25 -13.54 -13.48 -7.22
N VAL A 26 -14.40 -12.54 -6.82
CA VAL A 26 -14.25 -11.83 -5.53
C VAL A 26 -14.35 -12.81 -4.35
N ARG A 27 -15.34 -13.70 -4.37
CA ARG A 27 -15.57 -14.67 -3.28
C ARG A 27 -14.41 -15.62 -3.04
N LYS A 28 -13.61 -15.94 -4.05
CA LYS A 28 -12.40 -16.76 -3.89
C LYS A 28 -11.41 -16.15 -2.88
N HIS A 29 -11.40 -14.83 -2.77
CA HIS A 29 -10.48 -14.09 -1.89
C HIS A 29 -11.09 -13.69 -0.53
N MET A 30 -12.40 -13.92 -0.32
CA MET A 30 -13.09 -13.53 0.92
C MET A 30 -13.11 -14.63 2.00
N THR A 31 -12.70 -15.83 1.71
CA THR A 31 -13.00 -17.04 2.52
C THR A 31 -12.17 -17.22 3.79
N ASN A 32 -11.01 -16.59 3.92
CA ASN A 32 -10.20 -16.63 5.15
C ASN A 32 -9.43 -15.34 5.29
N GLY A 33 -9.59 -14.66 6.41
CA GLY A 33 -8.79 -13.47 6.72
C GLY A 33 -7.29 -13.77 6.61
N PRO A 34 -6.48 -12.82 6.16
CA PRO A 34 -5.04 -13.01 5.99
C PRO A 34 -4.36 -13.29 7.32
N ALA A 35 -3.50 -14.31 7.35
CA ALA A 35 -2.74 -14.68 8.54
C ALA A 35 -1.42 -13.88 8.65
N THR A 36 -0.83 -13.52 7.52
CA THR A 36 0.48 -12.86 7.43
C THR A 36 0.41 -11.59 6.58
N GLN A 37 1.44 -10.76 6.66
CA GLN A 37 1.59 -9.59 5.79
C GLN A 37 1.69 -9.99 4.31
N GLU A 38 2.32 -11.12 4.02
CA GLU A 38 2.41 -11.67 2.67
C GLU A 38 1.05 -12.11 2.13
N ASP A 39 0.19 -12.70 2.98
CA ASP A 39 -1.18 -13.03 2.59
C ASP A 39 -2.00 -11.78 2.26
N LEU A 40 -1.81 -10.68 3.02
CA LEU A 40 -2.44 -9.39 2.73
C LEU A 40 -1.98 -8.85 1.36
N GLU A 41 -0.69 -8.86 1.09
CA GLU A 41 -0.13 -8.38 -0.17
C GLU A 41 -0.59 -9.23 -1.36
N ARG A 42 -0.66 -10.56 -1.17
CA ARG A 42 -1.20 -11.47 -2.18
C ARG A 42 -2.68 -11.19 -2.43
N MET A 43 -3.49 -11.05 -1.39
CA MET A 43 -4.90 -10.68 -1.52
C MET A 43 -5.07 -9.33 -2.23
N ASP A 44 -4.23 -8.34 -1.90
CA ASP A 44 -4.27 -7.02 -2.54
C ASP A 44 -3.94 -7.11 -4.03
N ALA A 45 -2.98 -7.95 -4.40
CA ALA A 45 -2.58 -8.14 -5.79
C ALA A 45 -3.57 -8.98 -6.61
N GLU A 46 -4.23 -9.95 -6.00
CA GLU A 46 -5.08 -10.94 -6.69
C GLU A 46 -6.57 -10.61 -6.61
N CYS A 47 -7.03 -9.89 -5.58
CA CYS A 47 -8.45 -9.57 -5.42
C CYS A 47 -8.90 -8.53 -6.45
N PRO A 48 -9.85 -8.85 -7.33
CA PRO A 48 -10.27 -7.95 -8.38
C PRO A 48 -11.03 -6.70 -7.87
N LEU A 49 -11.44 -6.66 -6.59
CA LEU A 49 -11.98 -5.46 -5.95
C LEU A 49 -10.87 -4.47 -5.54
N ASN A 50 -9.63 -4.92 -5.40
CA ASN A 50 -8.51 -4.10 -4.96
C ASN A 50 -7.76 -3.44 -6.13
N ILE A 51 -8.49 -3.06 -7.18
CA ILE A 51 -7.91 -2.34 -8.31
C ILE A 51 -7.66 -0.89 -7.88
N HIS A 52 -6.46 -0.61 -7.42
CA HIS A 52 -6.03 0.72 -7.01
C HIS A 52 -5.81 1.62 -8.22
N LEU A 53 -6.87 2.18 -8.77
CA LEU A 53 -6.77 3.13 -9.86
C LEU A 53 -6.40 4.52 -9.34
N ARG A 54 -5.61 5.23 -10.13
CA ARG A 54 -5.45 6.67 -10.08
C ARG A 54 -5.96 7.24 -11.38
N CYS A 55 -6.87 8.18 -11.28
CA CYS A 55 -7.35 8.90 -12.43
C CYS A 55 -6.76 10.31 -12.41
N ALA A 56 -6.35 10.80 -13.59
CA ALA A 56 -5.97 12.18 -13.81
C ALA A 56 -6.84 12.75 -14.92
N ALA A 57 -7.30 13.99 -14.76
CA ALA A 57 -8.13 14.66 -15.73
C ALA A 57 -7.37 15.81 -16.39
N LYS A 58 -7.43 15.91 -17.71
CA LYS A 58 -7.08 17.14 -18.46
C LYS A 58 -8.37 17.80 -18.95
N ILE A 59 -8.60 19.02 -18.50
CA ILE A 59 -9.78 19.82 -18.83
C ILE A 59 -9.33 20.94 -19.75
N ASN A 60 -9.85 20.99 -20.97
CA ASN A 60 -9.45 21.95 -22.00
C ASN A 60 -7.92 22.01 -22.19
N GLY A 61 -7.28 20.84 -22.20
CA GLY A 61 -5.83 20.70 -22.36
C GLY A 61 -4.98 21.01 -21.11
N SER A 62 -5.57 21.48 -20.02
CA SER A 62 -4.87 21.78 -18.75
C SER A 62 -5.14 20.70 -17.71
N ASP A 63 -4.13 20.41 -16.86
CA ASP A 63 -4.28 19.41 -15.80
C ASP A 63 -5.26 19.90 -14.73
N GLY A 64 -6.31 19.11 -14.49
CA GLY A 64 -7.24 19.28 -13.38
C GLY A 64 -6.57 18.92 -12.06
N MET A 65 -6.75 19.74 -11.03
CA MET A 65 -6.17 19.46 -9.73
C MET A 65 -7.07 18.49 -8.96
N TYR A 66 -6.61 17.25 -8.76
CA TYR A 66 -7.30 16.28 -7.91
C TYR A 66 -7.43 16.80 -6.49
N CYS A 67 -8.65 16.90 -5.97
CA CYS A 67 -8.94 17.44 -4.64
C CYS A 67 -9.57 16.41 -3.69
N GLY A 68 -9.71 15.18 -4.13
CA GLY A 68 -10.23 14.09 -3.31
C GLY A 68 -11.21 13.20 -4.07
N GLY A 69 -11.55 12.09 -3.46
CA GLY A 69 -12.50 11.13 -4.01
C GLY A 69 -13.06 10.23 -2.93
N SER A 70 -14.07 9.47 -3.28
CA SER A 70 -14.64 8.41 -2.46
C SER A 70 -14.81 7.16 -3.29
N GLY A 71 -14.65 6.01 -2.65
CA GLY A 71 -14.88 4.71 -3.27
C GLY A 71 -15.84 3.88 -2.43
N MET A 72 -16.65 3.08 -3.10
CA MET A 72 -17.49 2.06 -2.49
C MET A 72 -17.47 0.80 -3.36
N ALA A 73 -17.84 -0.32 -2.78
CA ALA A 73 -17.98 -1.58 -3.49
C ALA A 73 -19.40 -2.12 -3.28
N TRP A 74 -19.91 -2.75 -4.32
CA TRP A 74 -21.13 -3.56 -4.24
C TRP A 74 -20.76 -5.02 -4.40
N MET A 75 -21.35 -5.86 -3.56
CA MET A 75 -21.29 -7.30 -3.67
C MET A 75 -22.70 -7.86 -3.59
N PRO A 76 -23.15 -8.67 -4.57
CA PRO A 76 -24.44 -9.31 -4.50
C PRO A 76 -24.56 -10.14 -3.21
N PRO A 77 -25.60 -9.94 -2.38
CA PRO A 77 -25.76 -10.71 -1.14
C PRO A 77 -25.96 -12.19 -1.43
N LEU A 78 -25.51 -13.04 -0.52
CA LEU A 78 -25.85 -14.45 -0.54
C LEU A 78 -27.29 -14.65 -0.05
N PRO A 79 -27.96 -15.75 -0.45
CA PRO A 79 -29.30 -16.09 0.05
C PRO A 79 -29.30 -16.10 1.59
N GLY A 80 -30.14 -15.24 2.19
CA GLY A 80 -30.26 -15.11 3.64
C GLY A 80 -29.41 -14.02 4.29
N GLU A 81 -28.53 -13.34 3.54
CA GLU A 81 -27.80 -12.16 4.02
C GLU A 81 -28.65 -10.89 3.83
N GLY A 82 -28.58 -10.00 4.80
CA GLY A 82 -29.25 -8.68 4.71
C GLY A 82 -28.51 -7.76 3.73
N ASN A 83 -29.26 -6.82 3.12
CA ASN A 83 -28.70 -5.80 2.22
C ASN A 83 -27.94 -4.75 3.04
N GLY A 84 -26.61 -4.86 3.14
CA GLY A 84 -25.77 -3.94 3.92
C GLY A 84 -25.19 -2.74 3.17
N TYR A 85 -25.54 -2.53 1.88
CA TYR A 85 -24.88 -1.52 1.03
C TYR A 85 -25.88 -0.73 0.18
N ASP A 86 -26.82 -0.09 0.84
CA ASP A 86 -27.94 0.61 0.19
C ASP A 86 -27.47 1.71 -0.78
N ASP A 87 -26.43 2.47 -0.43
CA ASP A 87 -25.89 3.55 -1.27
C ASP A 87 -25.29 3.03 -2.59
N ALA A 88 -24.51 1.96 -2.53
CA ALA A 88 -23.89 1.36 -3.72
C ALA A 88 -24.99 0.77 -4.64
N ARG A 89 -25.96 0.10 -4.07
CA ARG A 89 -27.12 -0.43 -4.79
C ARG A 89 -27.90 0.67 -5.47
N TRP A 90 -28.19 1.77 -4.77
CA TRP A 90 -28.90 2.92 -5.34
C TRP A 90 -28.19 3.49 -6.57
N VAL A 91 -26.87 3.64 -6.51
CA VAL A 91 -26.06 4.09 -7.66
C VAL A 91 -26.22 3.14 -8.86
N LEU A 92 -26.13 1.83 -8.64
CA LEU A 92 -26.26 0.84 -9.70
C LEU A 92 -27.65 0.88 -10.35
N GLU A 93 -28.70 0.92 -9.53
CA GLU A 93 -30.09 1.01 -9.99
C GLU A 93 -30.35 2.31 -10.74
N HIS A 94 -29.78 3.45 -10.30
CA HIS A 94 -29.90 4.74 -10.96
C HIS A 94 -29.36 4.70 -12.40
N TYR A 95 -28.26 3.99 -12.64
CA TYR A 95 -27.66 3.82 -13.98
C TYR A 95 -28.15 2.57 -14.71
N GLY A 96 -29.16 1.86 -14.19
CA GLY A 96 -29.71 0.65 -14.81
C GLY A 96 -28.70 -0.49 -14.90
N LEU A 97 -27.75 -0.58 -13.99
CA LEU A 97 -26.71 -1.59 -13.97
C LEU A 97 -27.14 -2.85 -13.21
N ASP A 98 -26.64 -3.98 -13.67
CA ASP A 98 -27.00 -5.30 -13.12
C ASP A 98 -26.38 -5.52 -11.73
N THR A 99 -27.23 -5.53 -10.71
CA THR A 99 -26.83 -5.79 -9.32
C THR A 99 -26.44 -7.24 -9.03
N GLY A 100 -26.58 -8.15 -9.97
CA GLY A 100 -26.07 -9.53 -9.89
C GLY A 100 -24.55 -9.65 -10.02
N TYR A 101 -23.86 -8.59 -10.44
CA TYR A 101 -22.41 -8.50 -10.49
C TYR A 101 -21.85 -7.76 -9.28
N ALA A 102 -20.59 -8.00 -8.96
CA ALA A 102 -19.84 -7.14 -8.06
C ALA A 102 -19.38 -5.88 -8.81
N TRP A 103 -19.29 -4.76 -8.09
CA TRP A 103 -18.93 -3.47 -8.66
C TRP A 103 -17.99 -2.70 -7.73
N ILE A 104 -17.01 -2.04 -8.34
CA ILE A 104 -16.24 -0.95 -7.73
C ILE A 104 -16.83 0.35 -8.25
N ILE A 105 -17.10 1.28 -7.35
CA ILE A 105 -17.67 2.58 -7.66
C ILE A 105 -16.72 3.62 -7.11
N ASN A 106 -16.07 4.40 -7.98
CA ASN A 106 -15.17 5.47 -7.58
C ASN A 106 -15.73 6.81 -8.05
N ARG A 107 -15.64 7.80 -7.18
CA ARG A 107 -15.98 9.17 -7.43
C ARG A 107 -14.74 10.03 -7.21
N ASP A 108 -14.22 10.65 -8.27
CA ASP A 108 -13.05 11.50 -8.25
C ASP A 108 -13.43 12.95 -8.52
N ASN A 109 -12.89 13.87 -7.71
CA ASN A 109 -13.18 15.31 -7.82
C ASN A 109 -11.92 16.05 -8.29
N TYR A 110 -12.10 16.94 -9.26
CA TYR A 110 -11.03 17.77 -9.83
C TYR A 110 -11.45 19.23 -9.84
N LEU A 111 -10.64 20.10 -9.26
CA LEU A 111 -10.84 21.54 -9.31
C LEU A 111 -10.51 22.08 -10.72
N TRP A 112 -11.16 23.18 -11.06
CA TRP A 112 -10.84 23.90 -12.29
C TRP A 112 -9.37 24.31 -12.34
N PRO A 113 -8.70 24.13 -13.48
CA PRO A 113 -7.40 24.74 -13.68
C PRO A 113 -7.52 26.26 -13.49
N ASN A 114 -6.66 26.84 -12.64
CA ASN A 114 -6.69 28.25 -12.27
C ASN A 114 -7.92 28.75 -11.50
N GLY A 115 -8.74 27.84 -10.93
CA GLY A 115 -9.82 28.18 -10.00
C GLY A 115 -11.07 28.86 -10.61
N ALA A 116 -11.18 28.97 -11.93
CA ALA A 116 -12.32 29.58 -12.59
C ALA A 116 -13.11 28.55 -13.40
N LYS A 117 -14.43 28.50 -13.16
CA LYS A 117 -15.36 27.69 -13.97
C LYS A 117 -15.29 28.08 -15.45
N ARG A 118 -15.17 27.06 -16.29
CA ARG A 118 -15.17 27.22 -17.74
C ARG A 118 -16.14 26.23 -18.39
N GLU A 119 -16.54 26.51 -19.60
CA GLU A 119 -17.17 25.52 -20.45
C GLU A 119 -16.17 24.38 -20.70
N VAL A 120 -16.63 23.14 -20.63
CA VAL A 120 -15.80 21.96 -20.90
C VAL A 120 -15.85 21.67 -22.39
N GLU A 121 -14.85 22.15 -23.12
CA GLU A 121 -14.69 21.90 -24.54
C GLU A 121 -14.02 20.55 -24.81
N SER A 122 -13.10 20.14 -23.92
CA SER A 122 -12.45 18.83 -23.99
C SER A 122 -12.18 18.27 -22.61
N LEU A 123 -12.32 16.95 -22.47
CA LEU A 123 -12.01 16.21 -21.27
C LEU A 123 -11.32 14.90 -21.62
N VAL A 124 -10.08 14.76 -21.16
CA VAL A 124 -9.28 13.55 -21.31
C VAL A 124 -8.97 12.99 -19.94
N MET A 125 -9.28 11.71 -19.72
CA MET A 125 -8.95 10.99 -18.48
C MET A 125 -7.79 10.02 -18.72
N THR A 126 -6.77 10.10 -17.89
CA THR A 126 -5.72 9.08 -17.83
C THR A 126 -5.97 8.19 -16.61
N ILE A 127 -6.17 6.92 -16.85
CA ILE A 127 -6.42 5.91 -15.83
C ILE A 127 -5.14 5.11 -15.65
N THR A 128 -4.55 5.18 -14.45
CA THR A 128 -3.30 4.53 -14.08
C THR A 128 -3.53 3.57 -12.93
N GLN A 129 -3.08 2.32 -13.04
CA GLN A 129 -3.06 1.40 -11.91
C GLN A 129 -1.85 1.68 -11.02
N ARG A 130 -2.04 1.67 -9.70
CA ARG A 130 -0.92 1.68 -8.74
C ARG A 130 -0.17 0.35 -8.81
N PRO A 131 1.15 0.34 -8.65
CA PRO A 131 1.88 -0.90 -8.51
C PRO A 131 1.36 -1.73 -7.33
N VAL A 132 1.23 -3.04 -7.55
CA VAL A 132 0.91 -4.02 -6.51
C VAL A 132 2.20 -4.65 -5.97
N SER A 133 2.12 -5.15 -4.74
CA SER A 133 3.22 -5.86 -4.09
C SER A 133 3.18 -7.34 -4.47
N LEU A 134 4.26 -7.85 -5.04
CA LEU A 134 4.42 -9.26 -5.38
C LEU A 134 5.53 -9.87 -4.54
N SER A 135 5.19 -10.84 -3.69
CA SER A 135 6.16 -11.55 -2.86
C SER A 135 7.06 -12.43 -3.72
N GLY A 136 8.37 -12.30 -3.55
CA GLY A 136 9.39 -13.12 -4.22
C GLY A 136 10.13 -14.02 -3.24
N THR A 137 11.41 -14.30 -3.54
CA THR A 137 12.26 -15.22 -2.78
C THR A 137 12.42 -14.80 -1.32
N HIS A 138 12.33 -15.78 -0.42
CA HIS A 138 12.68 -15.68 1.00
C HIS A 138 14.14 -16.10 1.23
N PHE A 139 14.82 -15.45 2.16
CA PHE A 139 16.16 -15.82 2.60
C PHE A 139 16.38 -15.44 4.06
N ARG A 140 17.37 -16.06 4.71
CA ARG A 140 17.66 -15.84 6.14
C ARG A 140 19.04 -15.30 6.35
N THR A 141 19.20 -14.48 7.39
CA THR A 141 20.50 -13.97 7.85
C THR A 141 20.69 -14.23 9.34
N PRO A 142 21.94 -14.51 9.81
CA PRO A 142 23.15 -14.64 9.01
C PRO A 142 23.12 -15.86 8.10
N MET A 143 23.79 -15.78 6.97
CA MET A 143 23.87 -16.87 6.00
C MET A 143 25.33 -17.27 5.78
N SER A 144 25.55 -18.53 5.41
CA SER A 144 26.89 -19.06 5.11
C SER A 144 27.46 -18.49 3.79
N ALA A 145 26.60 -18.24 2.81
CA ALA A 145 26.94 -17.62 1.55
C ALA A 145 26.72 -16.10 1.62
N LYS A 146 27.57 -15.31 0.96
CA LYS A 146 27.42 -13.84 0.91
C LYS A 146 26.36 -13.38 -0.10
N SER A 147 25.82 -14.28 -0.92
CA SER A 147 24.84 -13.94 -1.96
C SER A 147 23.69 -14.94 -2.00
N VAL A 148 22.55 -14.45 -2.42
CA VAL A 148 21.32 -15.23 -2.63
C VAL A 148 20.71 -14.89 -3.98
N GLU A 149 20.14 -15.91 -4.61
CA GLU A 149 19.40 -15.77 -5.86
C GLU A 149 17.95 -15.37 -5.53
N LEU A 150 17.49 -14.29 -6.13
CA LEU A 150 16.15 -13.76 -6.03
C LEU A 150 15.41 -13.99 -7.35
N VAL A 151 14.21 -14.53 -7.30
CA VAL A 151 13.40 -14.81 -8.50
C VAL A 151 12.17 -13.91 -8.52
N HIS A 152 11.95 -13.26 -9.65
CA HIS A 152 10.73 -12.46 -9.86
C HIS A 152 9.53 -13.40 -10.10
N PRO A 153 8.43 -13.30 -9.32
CA PRO A 153 7.37 -14.32 -9.31
C PRO A 153 6.57 -14.42 -10.62
N ARG A 154 6.52 -13.36 -11.42
CA ARG A 154 5.79 -13.36 -12.71
C ARG A 154 6.68 -13.62 -13.92
N THR A 155 7.84 -13.00 -13.95
CA THR A 155 8.71 -13.05 -15.14
C THR A 155 9.73 -14.18 -15.08
N ASN A 156 9.91 -14.81 -13.91
CA ASN A 156 10.98 -15.77 -13.61
C ASN A 156 12.40 -15.19 -13.83
N GLN A 157 12.52 -13.87 -13.94
CA GLN A 157 13.82 -13.22 -14.03
C GLN A 157 14.56 -13.38 -12.70
N THR A 158 15.84 -13.74 -12.82
CA THR A 158 16.70 -13.99 -11.68
C THR A 158 17.61 -12.79 -11.41
N TYR A 159 17.77 -12.47 -10.14
CA TYR A 159 18.68 -11.45 -9.63
C TYR A 159 19.57 -12.05 -8.56
N THR A 160 20.79 -11.54 -8.43
CA THR A 160 21.71 -11.91 -7.34
C THR A 160 21.77 -10.77 -6.33
N LEU A 161 21.34 -11.03 -5.11
CA LEU A 161 21.55 -10.13 -3.98
C LEU A 161 22.84 -10.51 -3.29
N THR A 162 23.75 -9.55 -3.11
CA THR A 162 24.99 -9.70 -2.36
C THR A 162 24.92 -8.85 -1.10
N ILE A 163 25.06 -9.47 0.07
CA ILE A 163 25.09 -8.78 1.35
C ILE A 163 26.49 -8.26 1.59
N ASP A 164 26.60 -6.93 1.78
CA ASP A 164 27.87 -6.27 2.12
C ASP A 164 28.08 -6.25 3.62
N GLU A 165 27.05 -5.90 4.40
CA GLU A 165 27.15 -5.76 5.84
C GLU A 165 25.82 -6.04 6.53
N LEU A 166 25.90 -6.58 7.76
CA LEU A 166 24.81 -6.70 8.72
C LEU A 166 25.24 -6.03 10.02
N SER A 167 24.54 -4.98 10.42
CA SER A 167 24.81 -4.25 11.68
C SER A 167 23.61 -4.30 12.61
N LYS A 168 23.89 -4.37 13.92
CA LYS A 168 22.86 -4.27 14.97
C LYS A 168 22.74 -2.82 15.41
N GLU A 169 21.57 -2.24 15.21
CA GLU A 169 21.32 -0.82 15.38
C GLU A 169 20.27 -0.58 16.48
N THR A 170 20.34 0.60 17.09
CA THR A 170 19.38 1.05 18.10
C THR A 170 18.81 2.40 17.68
N ALA A 171 17.49 2.47 17.51
CA ALA A 171 16.81 3.72 17.20
C ALA A 171 16.78 4.65 18.41
N ASP A 172 17.05 5.93 18.18
CA ASP A 172 16.93 6.96 19.21
C ASP A 172 15.48 7.43 19.33
N LEU A 173 14.80 6.96 20.38
CA LEU A 173 13.39 7.26 20.64
C LEU A 173 13.19 8.32 21.74
N ARG A 174 14.18 9.16 22.03
CA ARG A 174 14.13 10.18 23.11
C ARG A 174 12.89 11.07 23.07
N THR A 175 12.34 11.31 21.91
CA THR A 175 11.10 12.11 21.73
C THR A 175 9.84 11.41 22.25
N VAL A 176 9.89 10.09 22.52
CA VAL A 176 8.72 9.28 22.90
C VAL A 176 8.81 8.79 24.35
N GLU A 177 9.95 9.00 25.04
CA GLU A 177 10.22 8.47 26.39
C GLU A 177 9.29 8.98 27.50
N ASN A 178 8.55 10.06 27.25
CA ASN A 178 7.68 10.68 28.26
C ASN A 178 6.23 10.14 28.28
N MET A 179 5.93 9.11 27.50
CA MET A 179 4.54 8.62 27.35
C MET A 179 4.20 7.48 28.34
N GLY A 180 5.08 7.11 29.26
CA GLY A 180 4.85 5.96 30.17
C GLY A 180 4.86 4.60 29.47
N MET A 181 5.31 4.57 28.21
CA MET A 181 5.40 3.38 27.37
C MET A 181 6.87 3.10 27.02
N GLU A 182 7.22 1.83 26.89
CA GLU A 182 8.48 1.37 26.34
C GLU A 182 8.22 0.92 24.88
N PHE A 183 9.01 1.44 23.96
CA PHE A 183 8.90 1.09 22.53
C PHE A 183 10.08 0.21 22.10
N PRO A 184 9.86 -0.76 21.22
CA PRO A 184 10.94 -1.54 20.63
C PRO A 184 11.83 -0.59 19.82
N ASN A 185 13.13 -0.69 19.99
CA ASN A 185 14.09 0.21 19.36
C ASN A 185 15.31 -0.47 18.76
N ARG A 186 15.38 -1.80 18.84
CA ARG A 186 16.49 -2.59 18.30
C ARG A 186 16.11 -3.18 16.96
N TYR A 187 16.99 -3.07 15.99
CA TYR A 187 16.81 -3.65 14.67
C TYR A 187 18.15 -4.03 14.06
N THR A 188 18.12 -4.87 13.06
CA THR A 188 19.29 -5.18 12.24
C THR A 188 19.17 -4.45 10.91
N GLN A 189 20.22 -3.77 10.52
CA GLN A 189 20.35 -3.12 9.24
C GLN A 189 21.20 -4.00 8.33
N MET A 190 20.71 -4.22 7.11
CA MET A 190 21.40 -4.94 6.06
C MET A 190 21.73 -3.97 4.94
N THR A 191 23.02 -3.88 4.54
CA THR A 191 23.43 -3.22 3.32
C THR A 191 23.71 -4.27 2.25
N TYR A 192 23.26 -4.03 1.03
CA TYR A 192 23.33 -5.03 -0.03
C TYR A 192 23.35 -4.40 -1.43
N ARG A 193 23.74 -5.20 -2.40
CA ARG A 193 23.68 -4.89 -3.84
C ARG A 193 22.85 -5.93 -4.56
N ILE A 194 22.20 -5.54 -5.66
CA ILE A 194 21.44 -6.43 -6.54
C ILE A 194 21.96 -6.35 -7.95
N HIS A 195 22.18 -7.49 -8.57
CA HIS A 195 22.59 -7.62 -9.96
C HIS A 195 21.68 -8.60 -10.72
N PRO A 196 21.20 -8.28 -11.93
CA PRO A 196 21.23 -6.96 -12.56
C PRO A 196 20.56 -5.89 -11.69
N GLU A 197 20.96 -4.63 -11.86
CA GLU A 197 20.45 -3.52 -11.06
C GLU A 197 18.95 -3.36 -11.25
N LEU A 198 18.23 -3.24 -10.11
CA LEU A 198 16.80 -2.96 -10.06
C LEU A 198 16.57 -1.49 -9.71
N ASN A 199 15.54 -0.90 -10.30
CA ASN A 199 15.08 0.42 -9.86
C ASN A 199 14.55 0.32 -8.41
N PRO A 200 15.07 1.14 -7.48
CA PRO A 200 14.68 1.07 -6.07
C PRO A 200 13.18 1.29 -5.79
N ARG A 201 12.46 1.88 -6.74
CA ARG A 201 11.00 2.05 -6.65
C ARG A 201 10.22 0.80 -7.05
N GLN A 202 10.89 -0.20 -7.60
CA GLN A 202 10.29 -1.42 -8.12
C GLN A 202 10.46 -2.62 -7.19
N PHE A 203 11.18 -2.45 -6.07
CA PHE A 203 11.31 -3.52 -5.10
C PHE A 203 11.60 -2.99 -3.70
N ARG A 204 11.42 -3.84 -2.71
CA ARG A 204 11.88 -3.67 -1.33
C ARG A 204 12.29 -5.02 -0.76
N ILE A 205 13.24 -5.01 0.19
CA ILE A 205 13.54 -6.15 1.05
C ILE A 205 12.89 -5.87 2.40
N THR A 206 12.13 -6.82 2.93
CA THR A 206 11.42 -6.67 4.20
C THR A 206 11.64 -7.88 5.11
N ASP A 207 11.68 -7.65 6.42
CA ASP A 207 11.61 -8.69 7.43
C ASP A 207 10.21 -9.33 7.42
N CYS A 208 10.13 -10.67 7.45
CA CYS A 208 8.88 -11.41 7.48
C CYS A 208 8.21 -11.38 8.87
N ALA A 209 8.96 -11.02 9.91
CA ALA A 209 8.42 -10.97 11.25
C ALA A 209 7.68 -9.64 11.51
N LYS A 210 6.69 -9.72 12.41
CA LYS A 210 6.01 -8.52 12.93
C LYS A 210 6.92 -7.80 13.93
N PRO A 211 6.85 -6.45 13.98
CA PRO A 211 7.51 -5.69 15.04
C PRO A 211 6.90 -6.03 16.40
N ASP A 212 7.69 -5.88 17.47
CA ASP A 212 7.16 -5.93 18.82
C ASP A 212 6.21 -4.74 19.05
N HIS A 213 5.18 -4.95 19.85
CA HIS A 213 4.28 -3.88 20.24
C HIS A 213 4.84 -3.09 21.43
N ALA A 214 4.58 -1.79 21.45
CA ALA A 214 4.86 -0.97 22.61
C ALA A 214 4.22 -1.57 23.88
N ARG A 215 4.91 -1.50 25.00
CA ARG A 215 4.46 -2.02 26.29
C ARG A 215 4.56 -0.96 27.38
N PRO A 216 3.76 -1.06 28.48
CA PRO A 216 3.89 -0.14 29.61
C PRO A 216 5.32 -0.15 30.14
N ALA A 217 5.92 1.03 30.31
CA ALA A 217 7.25 1.16 30.89
C ALA A 217 7.21 0.60 32.32
N LYS A 218 8.21 -0.22 32.66
CA LYS A 218 8.36 -0.68 34.05
C LYS A 218 8.67 0.54 34.93
N ILE A 219 7.63 1.09 35.58
CA ILE A 219 7.80 2.17 36.55
C ILE A 219 8.70 1.62 37.64
N LYS A 220 9.93 2.09 37.73
CA LYS A 220 10.74 1.88 38.92
C LYS A 220 9.98 2.54 40.06
N LYS A 221 9.30 1.76 40.90
CA LYS A 221 8.59 2.28 42.08
C LYS A 221 9.56 3.14 42.88
N LYS A 222 9.48 4.47 42.71
CA LYS A 222 9.94 5.36 43.76
C LYS A 222 8.96 5.13 44.92
N ALA A 223 9.45 4.67 46.03
CA ALA A 223 8.67 4.36 47.23
C ALA A 223 7.67 5.49 47.48
N GLY A 224 6.37 5.20 47.51
CA GLY A 224 5.37 6.02 48.16
C GLY A 224 4.21 6.61 47.38
N ILE A 225 3.97 6.26 46.11
CA ILE A 225 2.75 6.72 45.42
C ILE A 225 2.09 5.53 44.72
N GLU A 226 0.95 5.08 45.23
CA GLU A 226 0.03 4.20 44.50
C GLU A 226 -0.78 5.05 43.50
N ILE A 227 -0.53 4.86 42.22
CA ILE A 227 -1.39 5.41 41.18
C ILE A 227 -2.26 4.24 40.67
N ASN A 228 -3.50 4.18 41.13
CA ASN A 228 -4.55 3.38 40.52
C ASN A 228 -4.98 4.10 39.25
N GLY A 229 -4.40 3.74 38.11
CA GLY A 229 -4.77 4.23 36.79
C GLY A 229 -5.08 3.05 35.89
N GLU A 230 -6.34 2.88 35.50
CA GLU A 230 -6.72 2.05 34.37
C GLU A 230 -6.00 2.60 33.13
N ALA A 231 -5.13 1.79 32.54
CA ALA A 231 -4.41 2.14 31.33
C ALA A 231 -5.42 2.20 30.18
N ALA A 232 -5.80 3.39 29.77
CA ALA A 232 -6.46 3.59 28.50
C ALA A 232 -5.52 3.11 27.38
N ALA A 233 -5.91 2.07 26.67
CA ALA A 233 -5.22 1.61 25.47
C ALA A 233 -5.38 2.67 24.39
N ILE A 234 -4.39 3.54 24.24
CA ILE A 234 -4.27 4.41 23.08
C ILE A 234 -3.73 3.53 21.95
N GLY A 235 -4.64 3.12 21.06
CA GLY A 235 -4.26 2.48 19.82
C GLY A 235 -3.48 3.48 18.96
N ILE A 236 -2.16 3.35 18.93
CA ILE A 236 -1.36 4.01 17.90
C ILE A 236 -1.60 3.20 16.63
N ILE A 237 -2.41 3.75 15.73
CA ILE A 237 -2.52 3.27 14.36
C ILE A 237 -1.22 3.70 13.68
N GLY A 238 -0.18 2.92 13.88
CA GLY A 238 0.99 2.92 13.01
C GLY A 238 0.60 2.15 11.77
N GLY A 239 0.61 2.81 10.62
CA GLY A 239 0.43 2.12 9.35
C GLY A 239 1.43 0.97 9.25
N ALA A 240 1.01 -0.12 8.62
CA ALA A 240 1.77 -1.37 8.44
C ALA A 240 3.00 -1.22 7.51
N ASP A 241 3.44 -0.01 7.26
CA ASP A 241 4.64 0.26 6.49
C ASP A 241 5.83 0.21 7.45
N GLY A 242 6.47 -0.96 7.48
CA GLY A 242 7.80 -1.10 8.07
C GLY A 242 8.74 -0.01 7.51
N PRO A 243 9.85 0.31 8.20
CA PRO A 243 10.69 1.43 7.85
C PRO A 243 11.05 1.40 6.37
N THR A 244 10.54 2.38 5.64
CA THR A 244 10.76 2.58 4.22
C THR A 244 12.27 2.68 3.99
N ALA A 245 12.81 2.01 3.00
CA ALA A 245 14.20 2.11 2.62
C ALA A 245 14.61 3.58 2.51
N ILE A 246 15.47 4.04 3.43
CA ILE A 246 15.96 5.42 3.44
C ILE A 246 17.06 5.53 2.39
N PHE A 247 16.78 6.32 1.34
CA PHE A 247 17.76 6.65 0.32
C PHE A 247 18.75 7.67 0.83
N MET A 248 20.00 7.27 1.02
CA MET A 248 21.12 8.17 1.21
C MET A 248 22.09 8.04 0.03
N GLY A 249 21.93 8.85 -1.00
CA GLY A 249 22.87 8.90 -2.11
C GLY A 249 22.44 9.83 -3.25
N ARG A 250 23.32 10.74 -3.65
CA ARG A 250 23.19 11.54 -4.88
C ARG A 250 23.26 10.60 -6.08
N PRO A 251 22.51 10.82 -7.17
CA PRO A 251 22.61 10.01 -8.38
C PRO A 251 23.96 10.30 -9.05
N SER A 252 24.90 9.38 -8.94
CA SER A 252 26.07 9.32 -9.79
C SER A 252 25.97 8.07 -10.68
N GLU A 253 26.38 8.27 -11.91
CA GLU A 253 26.32 7.29 -12.99
C GLU A 253 26.98 5.95 -12.66
N LYS A 254 26.30 4.86 -13.06
CA LYS A 254 26.84 3.49 -13.30
C LYS A 254 27.78 2.89 -12.24
N VAL A 255 27.36 2.85 -10.98
CA VAL A 255 28.02 2.02 -9.97
C VAL A 255 26.95 1.19 -9.27
N ASN A 256 27.19 -0.12 -9.07
CA ASN A 256 26.41 -1.02 -8.21
C ASN A 256 25.89 -0.27 -6.98
N ARG A 257 24.61 0.14 -7.02
CA ARG A 257 24.02 0.93 -5.93
C ARG A 257 24.00 0.11 -4.67
N LEU A 258 24.46 0.72 -3.59
CA LEU A 258 24.27 0.19 -2.26
C LEU A 258 22.83 0.47 -1.81
N HIS A 259 22.12 -0.58 -1.44
CA HIS A 259 20.79 -0.52 -0.88
C HIS A 259 20.82 -0.85 0.60
N MET A 260 19.77 -0.45 1.34
CA MET A 260 19.62 -0.75 2.75
C MET A 260 18.22 -1.32 3.03
N ALA A 261 18.17 -2.29 3.94
CA ALA A 261 16.93 -2.80 4.51
C ALA A 261 17.08 -2.88 6.03
N SER A 262 16.01 -2.61 6.76
CA SER A 262 15.97 -2.72 8.22
C SER A 262 14.97 -3.80 8.63
N SER A 263 15.33 -4.59 9.63
CA SER A 263 14.40 -5.55 10.21
C SER A 263 13.28 -4.85 10.99
N ALA A 264 12.27 -5.60 11.36
CA ALA A 264 11.25 -5.17 12.31
C ALA A 264 11.90 -4.73 13.64
N MET A 265 11.36 -3.67 14.25
CA MET A 265 11.83 -3.18 15.55
C MET A 265 11.41 -4.14 16.65
N ARG A 266 12.33 -4.46 17.55
CA ARG A 266 12.17 -5.40 18.65
C ARG A 266 12.77 -4.86 19.94
N PHE A 267 12.39 -5.45 21.09
CA PHE A 267 13.04 -5.15 22.37
C PHE A 267 14.42 -5.78 22.48
N GLU A 268 14.66 -6.87 21.73
CA GLU A 268 15.94 -7.57 21.68
C GLU A 268 16.35 -7.83 20.22
N TYR A 269 17.65 -7.92 19.99
CA TYR A 269 18.14 -8.25 18.66
C TYR A 269 17.79 -9.70 18.33
N ALA A 270 17.24 -9.91 17.12
CA ALA A 270 17.05 -11.25 16.62
C ALA A 270 18.40 -11.89 16.27
N GLU A 271 18.53 -13.19 16.55
CA GLU A 271 19.70 -13.98 16.14
C GLU A 271 19.63 -14.35 14.66
N GLU A 272 18.42 -14.65 14.20
CA GLU A 272 18.12 -14.97 12.79
C GLU A 272 16.95 -14.11 12.32
N ILE A 273 17.04 -13.62 11.10
CA ILE A 273 16.00 -12.81 10.46
C ILE A 273 15.66 -13.44 9.12
N GLU A 274 14.40 -13.67 8.90
CA GLU A 274 13.87 -14.09 7.60
C GLU A 274 13.44 -12.86 6.81
N TRP A 275 14.12 -12.65 5.69
CA TRP A 275 13.85 -11.57 4.74
C TRP A 275 13.12 -12.11 3.54
N ARG A 276 12.38 -11.25 2.87
CA ARG A 276 11.85 -11.52 1.53
C ARG A 276 12.01 -10.30 0.63
N ILE A 277 12.17 -10.56 -0.65
CA ILE A 277 12.03 -9.50 -1.65
C ILE A 277 10.55 -9.34 -1.99
N VAL A 278 10.11 -8.09 -2.09
CA VAL A 278 8.79 -7.71 -2.60
C VAL A 278 9.00 -6.85 -3.82
N PHE A 279 8.47 -7.28 -4.94
CA PHE A 279 8.49 -6.51 -6.18
C PHE A 279 7.25 -5.61 -6.24
N MET A 280 7.45 -4.38 -6.70
CA MET A 280 6.37 -3.41 -6.94
C MET A 280 6.12 -3.36 -8.43
N GLU A 281 5.04 -3.98 -8.89
CA GLU A 281 4.76 -4.13 -10.31
C GLU A 281 3.42 -3.52 -10.71
N LYS A 282 3.43 -2.82 -11.82
CA LYS A 282 2.24 -2.33 -12.48
C LYS A 282 1.72 -3.43 -13.40
N LEU A 283 0.54 -3.95 -13.12
CA LEU A 283 -0.01 -5.10 -13.84
C LEU A 283 -0.62 -4.74 -15.19
N HIS A 284 -1.08 -3.49 -15.34
CA HIS A 284 -1.74 -2.99 -16.54
C HIS A 284 -1.11 -1.68 -16.99
N GLU A 285 -1.12 -1.46 -18.29
CA GLU A 285 -0.70 -0.19 -18.90
C GLU A 285 -1.70 0.93 -18.59
N ASP A 286 -1.24 2.18 -18.71
CA ASP A 286 -2.11 3.36 -18.59
C ASP A 286 -3.08 3.41 -19.75
N ILE A 287 -4.31 3.81 -19.44
CA ILE A 287 -5.38 3.98 -20.44
C ILE A 287 -5.70 5.46 -20.50
N GLU A 288 -5.69 6.02 -21.70
CA GLU A 288 -6.18 7.36 -21.96
C GLU A 288 -7.54 7.31 -22.66
N VAL A 289 -8.52 8.01 -22.10
CA VAL A 289 -9.90 8.05 -22.62
C VAL A 289 -10.32 9.50 -22.85
N THR A 290 -10.69 9.83 -24.07
CA THR A 290 -11.29 11.12 -24.39
C THR A 290 -12.80 11.03 -24.17
N LEU A 291 -13.31 11.78 -23.19
CA LEU A 291 -14.73 11.82 -22.84
C LEU A 291 -15.48 12.93 -23.58
N ILE A 292 -14.82 14.07 -23.80
CA ILE A 292 -15.33 15.24 -24.55
C ILE A 292 -14.23 15.67 -25.51
N LYS A 293 -14.62 15.92 -26.78
CA LYS A 293 -13.74 16.37 -27.87
C LYS A 293 -14.04 17.79 -28.24
#